data_4adc3815580fd17dd1876f6744fd83c3
#
_entry.id   4adc3815580fd17dd1876f6744fd83c3
#
_cell.length_a   1.000
_cell.length_b   1.000
_cell.length_c   1.000
_cell.angle_alpha   90.00
_cell.angle_beta   90.00
_cell.angle_gamma   90.00
#
_symmetry.space_group_name_H-M   'P 1'
#
loop_
_entity.id
_entity.type
_entity.pdbx_description
1 polymer ?
#
loop_
_entity_poly.entity_id
_entity_poly.type
_entity_poly.pdbx_seq_one_letter_code
_entity_poly.pdbx_strand_id
1 'polypeptide(L)'
;MFTLISAVKLHEAKKVWESLRVQKQSKEERQKQIDHLFKLIKGDIASLVFEHSASRFVQTAVKYGNSEQRIAIAKELEGRYIELAKSKYGKFLVLKILEYGNEQVRNLVIKEFMGNVAKLLNHKDAGVIMNDIYRDICTTDQKREILSELYGPEFRIFKVSSVVSMRC
;
A
#
# COMPACT_ATOMS: atom_id res chain seq x y z
N MET A 1 10.45 19.27 -1.57
CA MET A 1 11.90 19.18 -1.83
C MET A 1 12.25 17.71 -1.82
N PHE A 2 12.38 17.10 -3.00
CA PHE A 2 12.68 15.66 -3.10
C PHE A 2 14.16 15.48 -2.79
N THR A 3 14.47 14.86 -1.68
CA THR A 3 15.83 14.47 -1.34
C THR A 3 16.20 13.31 -2.27
N LEU A 4 17.03 13.55 -3.27
CA LEU A 4 17.60 12.47 -4.08
C LEU A 4 18.45 11.61 -3.15
N ILE A 5 18.04 10.35 -2.99
CA ILE A 5 18.87 9.37 -2.27
C ILE A 5 20.27 9.38 -2.85
N SER A 6 21.27 9.47 -1.99
CA SER A 6 22.67 9.45 -2.45
C SER A 6 22.95 8.13 -3.19
N ALA A 7 23.68 8.19 -4.31
CA ALA A 7 24.08 7.01 -5.07
C ALA A 7 24.77 5.96 -4.20
N VAL A 8 25.47 6.39 -3.16
CA VAL A 8 26.14 5.53 -2.17
C VAL A 8 25.11 4.73 -1.36
N LYS A 9 24.07 5.39 -0.84
CA LYS A 9 22.98 4.72 -0.09
C LYS A 9 22.20 3.73 -0.96
N LEU A 10 21.94 4.10 -2.21
CA LEU A 10 21.25 3.22 -3.15
C LEU A 10 22.07 1.96 -3.46
N HIS A 11 23.39 2.12 -3.64
CA HIS A 11 24.31 0.99 -3.86
C HIS A 11 24.37 0.07 -2.63
N GLU A 12 24.43 0.64 -1.44
CA GLU A 12 24.41 -0.11 -0.18
C GLU A 12 23.08 -0.85 0.03
N ALA A 13 21.96 -0.17 -0.20
CA ALA A 13 20.62 -0.80 -0.15
C ALA A 13 20.50 -1.97 -1.12
N LYS A 14 21.09 -1.86 -2.31
CA LYS A 14 21.14 -2.94 -3.29
C LYS A 14 21.94 -4.15 -2.78
N LYS A 15 23.12 -3.93 -2.19
CA LYS A 15 23.93 -5.02 -1.60
C LYS A 15 23.17 -5.75 -0.48
N VAL A 16 22.56 -5.00 0.44
CA VAL A 16 21.75 -5.57 1.53
C VAL A 16 20.58 -6.36 0.96
N TRP A 17 19.88 -5.83 -0.04
CA TRP A 17 18.77 -6.52 -0.68
C TRP A 17 19.20 -7.80 -1.41
N GLU A 18 20.35 -7.80 -2.08
CA GLU A 18 20.91 -8.99 -2.72
C GLU A 18 21.25 -10.07 -1.68
N SER A 19 21.82 -9.69 -0.53
CA SER A 19 22.11 -10.63 0.56
C SER A 19 20.84 -11.24 1.16
N LEU A 20 19.75 -10.49 1.27
CA LEU A 20 18.44 -10.96 1.74
C LEU A 20 17.79 -12.01 0.81
N ARG A 21 18.20 -12.09 -0.45
CA ARG A 21 17.72 -13.09 -1.42
C ARG A 21 18.39 -14.45 -1.24
N VAL A 22 19.52 -14.50 -0.58
CA VAL A 22 20.25 -15.77 -0.30
C VAL A 22 19.49 -16.54 0.78
N GLN A 23 19.05 -17.76 0.46
CA GLN A 23 18.02 -18.49 1.21
C GLN A 23 18.43 -19.08 2.57
N LYS A 24 19.68 -19.00 2.99
CA LYS A 24 20.18 -19.68 4.22
C LYS A 24 20.58 -18.71 5.31
N GLN A 25 19.66 -17.83 5.71
CA GLN A 25 19.90 -16.92 6.83
C GLN A 25 19.02 -17.27 8.03
N SER A 26 19.55 -17.09 9.25
CA SER A 26 18.77 -17.18 10.47
C SER A 26 17.71 -16.05 10.48
N LYS A 27 16.63 -16.24 11.25
CA LYS A 27 15.58 -15.19 11.40
C LYS A 27 16.18 -13.91 11.97
N GLU A 28 17.12 -14.02 12.88
CA GLU A 28 17.77 -12.89 13.54
C GLU A 28 18.69 -12.10 12.60
N GLU A 29 19.47 -12.78 11.79
CA GLU A 29 20.32 -12.15 10.77
C GLU A 29 19.49 -11.43 9.72
N ARG A 30 18.40 -12.08 9.27
CA ARG A 30 17.46 -11.47 8.33
C ARG A 30 16.84 -10.20 8.92
N GLN A 31 16.43 -10.22 10.19
CA GLN A 31 15.84 -9.05 10.84
C GLN A 31 16.84 -7.89 10.92
N LYS A 32 18.10 -8.15 11.31
CA LYS A 32 19.15 -7.12 11.32
C LYS A 32 19.38 -6.49 9.95
N GLN A 33 19.38 -7.31 8.89
CA GLN A 33 19.51 -6.80 7.52
C GLN A 33 18.30 -5.98 7.06
N ILE A 34 17.08 -6.38 7.45
CA ILE A 34 15.87 -5.60 7.17
C ILE A 34 15.90 -4.28 7.91
N ASP A 35 16.32 -4.25 9.18
CA ASP A 35 16.44 -3.02 9.96
C ASP A 35 17.47 -2.08 9.33
N HIS A 36 18.57 -2.62 8.83
CA HIS A 36 19.57 -1.84 8.12
C HIS A 36 19.03 -1.32 6.78
N LEU A 37 18.39 -2.17 5.97
CA LEU A 37 17.74 -1.76 4.73
C LEU A 37 16.72 -0.64 4.97
N PHE A 38 15.86 -0.80 5.98
CA PHE A 38 14.87 0.22 6.33
C PHE A 38 15.49 1.55 6.70
N LYS A 39 16.59 1.57 7.48
CA LYS A 39 17.32 2.80 7.82
C LYS A 39 17.87 3.51 6.59
N LEU A 40 18.34 2.75 5.59
CA LEU A 40 18.88 3.32 4.35
C LEU A 40 17.81 3.97 3.46
N ILE A 41 16.60 3.38 3.41
CA ILE A 41 15.52 3.84 2.52
C ILE A 41 14.56 4.83 3.17
N LYS A 42 14.51 4.91 4.50
CA LYS A 42 13.62 5.81 5.25
C LYS A 42 13.88 7.27 4.90
N GLY A 43 12.82 7.99 4.57
CA GLY A 43 12.86 9.39 4.13
C GLY A 43 12.95 9.57 2.62
N ASP A 44 13.30 8.53 1.87
CA ASP A 44 13.44 8.54 0.41
C ASP A 44 12.45 7.56 -0.28
N ILE A 45 11.57 6.89 0.50
CA ILE A 45 10.68 5.82 0.00
C ILE A 45 9.80 6.33 -1.14
N ALA A 46 9.27 7.53 -0.99
CA ALA A 46 8.38 8.14 -1.97
C ALA A 46 9.02 8.36 -3.37
N SER A 47 10.33 8.49 -3.46
CA SER A 47 11.07 8.56 -4.72
C SER A 47 11.45 7.17 -5.25
N LEU A 48 11.83 6.27 -4.35
CA LEU A 48 12.30 4.93 -4.69
C LEU A 48 11.22 4.03 -5.30
N VAL A 49 9.95 4.23 -4.92
CA VAL A 49 8.85 3.33 -5.29
C VAL A 49 8.50 3.35 -6.79
N PHE A 50 8.87 4.40 -7.49
CA PHE A 50 8.64 4.53 -8.94
C PHE A 50 9.78 3.95 -9.79
N GLU A 51 10.92 3.66 -9.19
CA GLU A 51 12.05 3.03 -9.88
C GLU A 51 11.96 1.51 -9.84
N HIS A 52 12.21 0.85 -10.94
CA HIS A 52 12.09 -0.60 -11.09
C HIS A 52 12.91 -1.39 -10.06
N SER A 53 14.17 -1.03 -9.86
CA SER A 53 15.07 -1.74 -8.95
C SER A 53 14.82 -1.36 -7.49
N ALA A 54 14.67 -0.06 -7.23
CA ALA A 54 14.52 0.47 -5.88
C ALA A 54 13.16 0.12 -5.25
N SER A 55 12.10 0.07 -6.04
CA SER A 55 10.77 -0.41 -5.60
C SER A 55 10.83 -1.79 -4.94
N ARG A 56 11.74 -2.66 -5.39
CA ARG A 56 11.93 -4.00 -4.80
C ARG A 56 12.52 -3.96 -3.39
N PHE A 57 13.34 -2.95 -3.07
CA PHE A 57 13.87 -2.76 -1.70
C PHE A 57 12.74 -2.45 -0.74
N VAL A 58 11.87 -1.52 -1.12
CA VAL A 58 10.68 -1.15 -0.33
C VAL A 58 9.73 -2.34 -0.19
N GLN A 59 9.47 -3.08 -1.27
CA GLN A 59 8.63 -4.29 -1.22
C GLN A 59 9.21 -5.36 -0.28
N THR A 60 10.52 -5.51 -0.21
CA THR A 60 11.19 -6.45 0.69
C THR A 60 11.08 -5.97 2.14
N ALA A 61 11.27 -4.68 2.39
CA ALA A 61 11.08 -4.08 3.70
C ALA A 61 9.63 -4.23 4.21
N VAL A 62 8.64 -4.08 3.36
CA VAL A 62 7.22 -4.32 3.72
C VAL A 62 6.98 -5.79 4.05
N LYS A 63 7.50 -6.71 3.25
CA LYS A 63 7.27 -8.15 3.43
C LYS A 63 7.87 -8.68 4.74
N TYR A 64 9.10 -8.33 5.04
CA TYR A 64 9.88 -8.91 6.15
C TYR A 64 10.04 -7.96 7.34
N GLY A 65 9.68 -6.69 7.19
CA GLY A 65 9.72 -5.68 8.26
C GLY A 65 8.73 -5.96 9.39
N ASN A 66 8.97 -5.33 10.53
CA ASN A 66 8.07 -5.35 11.66
C ASN A 66 6.87 -4.40 11.45
N SER A 67 5.91 -4.42 12.39
CA SER A 67 4.69 -3.61 12.30
C SER A 67 4.98 -2.10 12.25
N GLU A 68 5.94 -1.63 13.05
CA GLU A 68 6.32 -0.21 13.09
C GLU A 68 6.94 0.26 11.78
N GLN A 69 7.81 -0.56 11.18
CA GLN A 69 8.42 -0.28 9.88
C GLN A 69 7.37 -0.22 8.77
N ARG A 70 6.39 -1.13 8.78
CA ARG A 70 5.28 -1.11 7.80
C ARG A 70 4.42 0.14 7.93
N ILE A 71 4.10 0.55 9.17
CA ILE A 71 3.36 1.78 9.43
C ILE A 71 4.15 3.00 8.96
N ALA A 72 5.47 3.05 9.23
CA ALA A 72 6.32 4.15 8.80
C ALA A 72 6.40 4.25 7.27
N ILE A 73 6.57 3.11 6.57
CA ILE A 73 6.55 3.05 5.10
C ILE A 73 5.20 3.54 4.56
N ALA A 74 4.09 3.06 5.15
CA ALA A 74 2.76 3.44 4.71
C ALA A 74 2.48 4.93 4.88
N LYS A 75 2.90 5.52 5.99
CA LYS A 75 2.76 6.96 6.24
C LYS A 75 3.59 7.81 5.28
N GLU A 76 4.80 7.37 4.93
CA GLU A 76 5.65 8.11 3.99
C GLU A 76 5.10 8.09 2.54
N LEU A 77 4.24 7.10 2.24
CA LEU A 77 3.55 6.97 0.95
C LEU A 77 2.15 7.61 0.94
N GLU A 78 1.69 8.18 2.04
CA GLU A 78 0.39 8.84 2.14
C GLU A 78 0.28 9.97 1.10
N GLY A 79 -0.87 10.05 0.43
CA GLY A 79 -1.11 10.95 -0.68
C GLY A 79 -0.61 10.46 -2.05
N ARG A 80 0.02 9.27 -2.13
CA ARG A 80 0.57 8.71 -3.38
C ARG A 80 -0.01 7.35 -3.78
N TYR A 81 -0.89 6.78 -3.00
CA TYR A 81 -1.42 5.44 -3.27
C TYR A 81 -2.19 5.34 -4.59
N ILE A 82 -2.89 6.41 -4.99
CA ILE A 82 -3.59 6.48 -6.28
C ILE A 82 -2.59 6.42 -7.44
N GLU A 83 -1.51 7.18 -7.35
CA GLU A 83 -0.44 7.18 -8.35
C GLU A 83 0.27 5.83 -8.42
N LEU A 84 0.60 5.27 -7.24
CA LEU A 84 1.23 3.95 -7.13
C LEU A 84 0.36 2.83 -7.71
N ALA A 85 -0.94 2.83 -7.43
CA ALA A 85 -1.87 1.84 -7.95
C ALA A 85 -1.94 1.84 -9.48
N LYS A 86 -1.76 3.00 -10.11
CA LYS A 86 -1.74 3.17 -11.56
C LYS A 86 -0.37 2.90 -12.19
N SER A 87 0.70 2.87 -11.39
CA SER A 87 2.05 2.70 -11.91
C SER A 87 2.41 1.25 -12.17
N LYS A 88 3.25 1.02 -13.17
CA LYS A 88 3.70 -0.32 -13.58
C LYS A 88 4.37 -1.11 -12.43
N TYR A 89 5.12 -0.45 -11.58
CA TYR A 89 5.89 -1.08 -10.50
C TYR A 89 5.28 -0.82 -9.12
N GLY A 90 4.69 0.34 -8.89
CA GLY A 90 4.07 0.72 -7.63
C GLY A 90 2.88 -0.15 -7.26
N LYS A 91 2.12 -0.66 -8.23
CA LYS A 91 1.00 -1.57 -8.00
C LYS A 91 1.37 -2.79 -7.15
N PHE A 92 2.55 -3.37 -7.37
CA PHE A 92 3.02 -4.52 -6.58
C PHE A 92 3.36 -4.15 -5.15
N LEU A 93 3.81 -2.91 -4.93
CA LEU A 93 4.04 -2.42 -3.58
C LEU A 93 2.72 -2.20 -2.84
N VAL A 94 1.70 -1.62 -3.49
CA VAL A 94 0.36 -1.45 -2.91
C VAL A 94 -0.22 -2.79 -2.50
N LEU A 95 -0.16 -3.81 -3.37
CA LEU A 95 -0.61 -5.17 -3.04
C LEU A 95 0.13 -5.74 -1.83
N LYS A 96 1.45 -5.56 -1.73
CA LYS A 96 2.21 -6.03 -0.56
C LYS A 96 1.88 -5.26 0.72
N ILE A 97 1.64 -3.96 0.63
CA ILE A 97 1.21 -3.16 1.78
C ILE A 97 -0.16 -3.65 2.29
N LEU A 98 -1.07 -4.00 1.39
CA LEU A 98 -2.38 -4.54 1.73
C LEU A 98 -2.30 -5.98 2.28
N GLU A 99 -1.41 -6.81 1.74
CA GLU A 99 -1.20 -8.20 2.16
C GLU A 99 -0.57 -8.28 3.56
N TYR A 100 0.54 -7.56 3.79
CA TYR A 100 1.35 -7.64 5.02
C TYR A 100 1.03 -6.55 6.05
N GLY A 101 0.30 -5.51 5.67
CA GLY A 101 -0.12 -4.41 6.55
C GLY A 101 -1.15 -4.84 7.58
N ASN A 102 -1.11 -4.23 8.74
CA ASN A 102 -2.17 -4.33 9.73
C ASN A 102 -3.42 -3.53 9.29
N GLU A 103 -4.49 -3.61 10.08
CA GLU A 103 -5.73 -2.90 9.80
C GLU A 103 -5.54 -1.37 9.64
N GLN A 104 -4.70 -0.77 10.48
CA GLN A 104 -4.38 0.65 10.41
C GLN A 104 -3.79 1.04 9.05
N VAL A 105 -2.84 0.26 8.55
CA VAL A 105 -2.20 0.47 7.25
C VAL A 105 -3.18 0.26 6.10
N ARG A 106 -4.02 -0.78 6.17
CA ARG A 106 -5.06 -1.06 5.16
C ARG A 106 -6.07 0.07 5.09
N ASN A 107 -6.54 0.54 6.24
CA ASN A 107 -7.50 1.66 6.32
C ASN A 107 -6.94 2.95 5.73
N LEU A 108 -5.64 3.22 5.91
CA LEU A 108 -4.97 4.39 5.32
C LEU A 108 -5.03 4.32 3.78
N VAL A 109 -4.70 3.17 3.19
CA VAL A 109 -4.77 2.98 1.73
C VAL A 109 -6.21 3.10 1.21
N ILE A 110 -7.15 2.42 1.86
CA ILE A 110 -8.56 2.42 1.45
C ILE A 110 -9.13 3.83 1.52
N LYS A 111 -8.85 4.58 2.59
CA LYS A 111 -9.30 5.96 2.76
C LYS A 111 -8.83 6.87 1.61
N GLU A 112 -7.62 6.70 1.13
CA GLU A 112 -7.10 7.50 0.00
C GLU A 112 -7.77 7.12 -1.33
N PHE A 113 -8.21 5.86 -1.48
CA PHE A 113 -8.91 5.42 -2.69
C PHE A 113 -10.36 5.90 -2.76
N MET A 114 -11.01 6.19 -1.60
CA MET A 114 -12.34 6.77 -1.56
C MET A 114 -12.36 8.16 -2.23
N GLY A 115 -13.43 8.46 -2.95
CA GLY A 115 -13.52 9.64 -3.80
C GLY A 115 -12.88 9.47 -5.20
N ASN A 116 -12.19 8.35 -5.45
CA ASN A 116 -11.55 8.05 -6.72
C ASN A 116 -11.85 6.63 -7.24
N VAL A 117 -12.81 5.93 -6.64
CA VAL A 117 -13.13 4.52 -6.93
C VAL A 117 -13.43 4.30 -8.41
N ALA A 118 -14.29 5.10 -9.02
CA ALA A 118 -14.63 4.98 -10.44
C ALA A 118 -13.41 5.18 -11.36
N LYS A 119 -12.54 6.14 -11.04
CA LYS A 119 -11.30 6.38 -11.80
C LYS A 119 -10.30 5.25 -11.66
N LEU A 120 -10.23 4.61 -10.48
CA LEU A 120 -9.35 3.48 -10.22
C LEU A 120 -9.84 2.22 -10.92
N LEU A 121 -11.15 1.94 -10.88
CA LEU A 121 -11.75 0.78 -11.55
C LEU A 121 -11.60 0.82 -13.07
N ASN A 122 -11.67 2.00 -13.67
CA ASN A 122 -11.47 2.19 -15.10
C ASN A 122 -9.99 2.10 -15.54
N HIS A 123 -9.05 2.03 -14.59
CA HIS A 123 -7.63 1.90 -14.90
C HIS A 123 -7.20 0.43 -14.88
N LYS A 124 -6.53 -0.04 -15.95
CA LYS A 124 -6.13 -1.43 -16.15
C LYS A 124 -5.45 -2.08 -14.93
N ASP A 125 -4.47 -1.39 -14.35
CA ASP A 125 -3.69 -1.94 -13.23
C ASP A 125 -4.36 -1.68 -11.88
N ALA A 126 -4.90 -0.49 -11.68
CA ALA A 126 -5.56 -0.11 -10.42
C ALA A 126 -6.90 -0.83 -10.23
N GLY A 127 -7.62 -1.15 -11.31
CA GLY A 127 -8.87 -1.91 -11.25
C GLY A 127 -8.70 -3.30 -10.63
N VAL A 128 -7.57 -3.97 -10.92
CA VAL A 128 -7.24 -5.26 -10.29
C VAL A 128 -7.06 -5.10 -8.79
N ILE A 129 -6.31 -4.07 -8.36
CA ILE A 129 -6.11 -3.78 -6.94
C ILE A 129 -7.43 -3.48 -6.24
N MET A 130 -8.28 -2.66 -6.86
CA MET A 130 -9.61 -2.32 -6.30
C MET A 130 -10.49 -3.56 -6.14
N ASN A 131 -10.45 -4.49 -7.10
CA ASN A 131 -11.19 -5.75 -7.01
C ASN A 131 -10.68 -6.61 -5.83
N ASP A 132 -9.36 -6.74 -5.67
CA ASP A 132 -8.78 -7.50 -4.56
C ASP A 132 -9.10 -6.86 -3.20
N ILE A 133 -9.03 -5.52 -3.10
CA ILE A 133 -9.41 -4.77 -1.91
C ILE A 133 -10.88 -5.02 -1.57
N TYR A 134 -11.78 -4.88 -2.53
CA TYR A 134 -13.21 -5.07 -2.33
C TYR A 134 -13.54 -6.50 -1.90
N ARG A 135 -12.94 -7.51 -2.53
CA ARG A 135 -13.22 -8.91 -2.27
C ARG A 135 -12.69 -9.35 -0.90
N ASP A 136 -11.40 -9.07 -0.60
CA ASP A 136 -10.66 -9.77 0.45
C ASP A 136 -10.32 -8.89 1.66
N ILE A 137 -10.33 -7.54 1.53
CA ILE A 137 -9.78 -6.65 2.55
C ILE A 137 -10.85 -5.75 3.18
N CYS A 138 -11.77 -5.23 2.39
CA CYS A 138 -12.78 -4.27 2.86
C CYS A 138 -13.74 -4.87 3.88
N THR A 139 -14.02 -4.12 4.92
CA THR A 139 -15.16 -4.37 5.81
C THR A 139 -16.49 -4.17 5.07
N THR A 140 -17.59 -4.67 5.66
CA THR A 140 -18.93 -4.48 5.09
C THR A 140 -19.28 -3.01 4.87
N ASP A 141 -18.88 -2.14 5.78
CA ASP A 141 -19.16 -0.71 5.69
C ASP A 141 -18.33 -0.04 4.58
N GLN A 142 -17.04 -0.40 4.47
CA GLN A 142 -16.18 0.06 3.37
C GLN A 142 -16.69 -0.42 2.00
N LYS A 143 -17.17 -1.67 1.90
CA LYS A 143 -17.82 -2.18 0.68
C LYS A 143 -19.04 -1.36 0.28
N ARG A 144 -19.88 -1.00 1.26
CA ARG A 144 -21.05 -0.14 1.02
C ARG A 144 -20.66 1.26 0.55
N GLU A 145 -19.57 1.81 1.13
CA GLU A 145 -19.07 3.13 0.77
C GLU A 145 -18.55 3.16 -0.67
N ILE A 146 -17.77 2.14 -1.07
CA ILE A 146 -17.32 1.93 -2.45
C ILE A 146 -18.51 1.85 -3.42
N LEU A 147 -19.52 1.03 -3.10
CA LEU A 147 -20.73 0.92 -3.92
C LEU A 147 -21.50 2.24 -4.00
N SER A 148 -21.61 2.95 -2.88
CA SER A 148 -22.27 4.25 -2.83
C SER A 148 -21.60 5.30 -3.71
N GLU A 149 -20.27 5.24 -3.86
CA GLU A 149 -19.53 6.11 -4.75
C GLU A 149 -19.77 5.76 -6.24
N LEU A 150 -19.90 4.47 -6.54
CA LEU A 150 -20.13 4.00 -7.92
C LEU A 150 -21.53 4.29 -8.42
N TYR A 151 -22.55 4.07 -7.59
CA TYR A 151 -23.96 4.26 -7.96
C TYR A 151 -24.46 5.69 -7.75
N GLY A 152 -23.63 6.57 -7.18
CA GLY A 152 -23.96 7.97 -6.97
C GLY A 152 -24.86 8.24 -5.74
N PRO A 153 -25.27 9.52 -5.56
CA PRO A 153 -25.99 9.95 -4.37
C PRO A 153 -27.37 9.30 -4.21
N GLU A 154 -27.98 8.85 -5.29
CA GLU A 154 -29.30 8.18 -5.26
C GLU A 154 -29.25 6.87 -4.47
N PHE A 155 -28.15 6.14 -4.51
CA PHE A 155 -27.96 4.91 -3.73
C PHE A 155 -27.96 5.17 -2.21
N ARG A 156 -27.62 6.40 -1.78
CA ARG A 156 -27.67 6.80 -0.36
C ARG A 156 -29.09 6.99 0.14
N ILE A 157 -30.01 7.38 -0.73
CA ILE A 157 -31.42 7.65 -0.38
C ILE A 157 -32.13 6.34 -0.03
N PHE A 158 -31.85 5.25 -0.73
CA PHE A 158 -32.44 3.95 -0.42
C PHE A 158 -32.03 3.36 0.94
N LYS A 159 -30.90 3.79 1.50
CA LYS A 159 -30.47 3.35 2.84
C LYS A 159 -31.25 3.98 3.99
N VAL A 160 -31.70 5.21 3.84
CA VAL A 160 -32.45 5.90 4.91
C VAL A 160 -33.83 5.29 5.07
N SER A 161 -34.46 4.87 3.97
CA SER A 161 -35.78 4.25 4.00
C SER A 161 -35.81 2.86 4.65
N SER A 162 -34.74 2.06 4.51
CA SER A 162 -34.70 0.70 5.08
C SER A 162 -34.42 0.68 6.59
N VAL A 163 -33.73 1.70 7.13
CA VAL A 163 -33.46 1.80 8.57
C VAL A 163 -34.66 2.33 9.35
N VAL A 164 -35.49 3.16 8.72
CA VAL A 164 -36.72 3.70 9.35
C VAL A 164 -37.81 2.63 9.42
N SER A 165 -37.85 1.66 8.49
CA SER A 165 -38.83 0.58 8.47
C SER A 165 -38.59 -0.55 9.49
N MET A 166 -37.43 -0.58 10.16
CA MET A 166 -37.11 -1.59 11.20
C MET A 166 -37.28 -1.09 12.64
N ARG A 167 -37.90 0.08 12.84
CA ARG A 167 -38.19 0.66 14.17
C ARG A 167 -39.69 0.88 14.44
N CYS A 168 -40.54 0.05 13.86
CA CYS A 168 -41.95 -0.05 14.24
C CYS A 168 -42.23 -1.45 14.75
#